data_7770a9681edcb6e87c12df1091e697bd
#
_entry.id   7770a9681edcb6e87c12df1091e697bd
#
_cell.length_a   1.000
_cell.length_b   1.000
_cell.length_c   1.000
_cell.angle_alpha   90.00
_cell.angle_beta   90.00
_cell.angle_gamma   90.00
#
_symmetry.space_group_name_H-M   'P 1'
#
loop_
_entity.id
_entity.type
_entity.pdbx_description
1 polymer ?
#
loop_
_entity_poly.entity_id
_entity_poly.type
_entity_poly.pdbx_seq_one_letter_code
_entity_poly.pdbx_strand_id
1 'polypeptide(L)'
;MSIYNPAFSSDKYDEKIAATLPYYEDFYKQISDILHCCFNEKISWLDLGCGTGKMAETAFREFSIERFVFCDISEDMINIAKSRFKNTHSEFIISPTQNIKFSEEFDVVTSIMVNHFLSDSERRLTVSNCFKSLKKNGLFISFENFAPFTQAGEKLFLERWKRFQIRNG
;
A
#
# COMPACT_ATOMS: atom_id res chain seq x y z
N MET A 1 12.77 -1.96 17.01
CA MET A 1 12.89 -1.01 15.88
C MET A 1 12.81 -1.81 14.62
N SER A 2 11.74 -1.69 13.87
CA SER A 2 11.65 -2.27 12.52
C SER A 2 12.69 -1.57 11.65
N ILE A 3 13.64 -2.32 11.10
CA ILE A 3 14.64 -1.76 10.20
C ILE A 3 13.99 -1.75 8.82
N TYR A 4 13.37 -0.63 8.45
CA TYR A 4 12.97 -0.40 7.07
C TYR A 4 14.23 -0.38 6.21
N ASN A 5 14.40 -1.41 5.41
CA ASN A 5 15.48 -1.51 4.44
C ASN A 5 14.84 -1.84 3.09
N PRO A 6 14.55 -0.83 2.26
CA PRO A 6 13.92 -1.06 0.96
C PRO A 6 14.88 -1.86 0.07
N ALA A 7 14.33 -2.85 -0.62
CA ALA A 7 15.10 -3.70 -1.54
C ALA A 7 15.69 -2.90 -2.72
N PHE A 8 15.14 -1.71 -3.01
CA PHE A 8 15.52 -0.86 -4.14
C PHE A 8 15.60 0.60 -3.71
N SER A 9 16.43 1.38 -4.42
CA SER A 9 16.45 2.84 -4.31
C SER A 9 15.10 3.42 -4.75
N SER A 10 14.65 4.48 -4.09
CA SER A 10 13.33 5.07 -4.29
C SER A 10 13.07 5.57 -5.72
N ASP A 11 14.11 6.05 -6.41
CA ASP A 11 14.07 6.54 -7.80
C ASP A 11 13.79 5.45 -8.85
N LYS A 12 14.14 4.19 -8.55
CA LYS A 12 13.94 3.02 -9.43
C LYS A 12 12.93 2.02 -8.88
N TYR A 13 12.23 2.39 -7.82
CA TYR A 13 11.38 1.45 -7.10
C TYR A 13 10.26 0.88 -7.98
N ASP A 14 9.50 1.74 -8.66
CA ASP A 14 8.33 1.31 -9.45
C ASP A 14 8.72 0.37 -10.59
N GLU A 15 9.82 0.66 -11.29
CA GLU A 15 10.33 -0.19 -12.37
C GLU A 15 10.76 -1.56 -11.84
N LYS A 16 11.55 -1.56 -10.77
CA LYS A 16 12.12 -2.79 -10.23
C LYS A 16 11.10 -3.66 -9.51
N ILE A 17 10.15 -3.08 -8.79
CA ILE A 17 9.16 -3.86 -8.06
C ILE A 17 8.24 -4.61 -9.02
N ALA A 18 7.81 -3.99 -10.11
CA ALA A 18 6.99 -4.63 -11.13
C ALA A 18 7.70 -5.79 -11.84
N ALA A 19 9.01 -5.65 -12.11
CA ALA A 19 9.84 -6.72 -12.67
C ALA A 19 10.14 -7.84 -11.66
N THR A 20 10.09 -7.55 -10.37
CA THR A 20 10.49 -8.47 -9.30
C THR A 20 9.31 -9.23 -8.70
N LEU A 21 8.17 -8.56 -8.50
CA LEU A 21 7.02 -9.11 -7.80
C LEU A 21 5.93 -9.58 -8.78
N PRO A 22 5.64 -10.90 -8.85
CA PRO A 22 4.55 -11.40 -9.69
C PRO A 22 3.20 -10.80 -9.31
N TYR A 23 2.41 -10.42 -10.31
CA TYR A 23 1.05 -9.87 -10.15
C TYR A 23 0.99 -8.51 -9.43
N TYR A 24 2.10 -7.77 -9.36
CA TYR A 24 2.14 -6.48 -8.67
C TYR A 24 1.06 -5.50 -9.18
N GLU A 25 0.90 -5.36 -10.50
CA GLU A 25 -0.13 -4.51 -11.10
C GLU A 25 -1.57 -5.00 -10.83
N ASP A 26 -1.73 -6.30 -10.59
CA ASP A 26 -3.06 -6.87 -10.35
C ASP A 26 -3.60 -6.53 -8.94
N PHE A 27 -2.72 -6.18 -7.98
CA PHE A 27 -3.17 -5.69 -6.67
C PHE A 27 -4.04 -4.44 -6.82
N TYR A 28 -3.59 -3.48 -7.62
CA TYR A 28 -4.28 -2.21 -7.85
C TYR A 28 -5.59 -2.40 -8.62
N LYS A 29 -5.63 -3.30 -9.60
CA LYS A 29 -6.85 -3.67 -10.34
C LYS A 29 -7.88 -4.32 -9.41
N GLN A 30 -7.48 -5.27 -8.56
CA GLN A 30 -8.37 -5.93 -7.62
C GLN A 30 -8.96 -4.94 -6.60
N ILE A 31 -8.16 -4.00 -6.11
CA ILE A 31 -8.65 -2.92 -5.24
C ILE A 31 -9.68 -2.07 -5.97
N SER A 32 -9.37 -1.65 -7.18
CA SER A 32 -10.28 -0.85 -8.00
C SER A 32 -11.61 -1.56 -8.24
N ASP A 33 -11.58 -2.83 -8.65
CA ASP A 33 -12.78 -3.64 -8.89
C ASP A 33 -13.68 -3.74 -7.65
N ILE A 34 -13.08 -3.96 -6.47
CA ILE A 34 -13.80 -4.00 -5.19
C ILE A 34 -14.45 -2.65 -4.90
N LEU A 35 -13.69 -1.56 -5.05
CA LEU A 35 -14.17 -0.22 -4.69
C LEU A 35 -15.28 0.28 -5.62
N HIS A 36 -15.25 -0.07 -6.91
CA HIS A 36 -16.34 0.21 -7.85
C HIS A 36 -17.66 -0.48 -7.48
N CYS A 37 -17.60 -1.62 -6.78
CA CYS A 37 -18.80 -2.27 -6.25
C CYS A 37 -19.35 -1.58 -4.99
N CYS A 38 -18.54 -0.79 -4.28
CA CYS A 38 -18.87 -0.26 -2.96
C CYS A 38 -19.14 1.26 -2.95
N PHE A 39 -18.50 2.01 -3.84
CA PHE A 39 -18.51 3.48 -3.80
C PHE A 39 -18.86 4.09 -5.16
N ASN A 40 -19.89 4.95 -5.16
CA ASN A 40 -20.33 5.72 -6.35
C ASN A 40 -20.22 7.24 -6.13
N GLU A 41 -19.79 7.67 -4.95
CA GLU A 41 -19.66 9.06 -4.55
C GLU A 41 -18.21 9.45 -4.32
N LYS A 42 -17.98 10.69 -3.89
CA LYS A 42 -16.63 11.13 -3.48
C LYS A 42 -16.17 10.38 -2.25
N ILE A 43 -14.91 9.95 -2.27
CA ILE A 43 -14.32 9.17 -1.18
C ILE A 43 -13.09 9.85 -0.59
N SER A 44 -12.93 9.69 0.73
CA SER A 44 -11.72 10.05 1.47
C SER A 44 -10.87 8.81 1.66
N TRP A 45 -9.59 8.88 1.28
CA TRP A 45 -8.70 7.71 1.20
C TRP A 45 -7.42 7.93 2.01
N LEU A 46 -7.04 6.94 2.81
CA LEU A 46 -5.76 6.86 3.49
C LEU A 46 -4.94 5.70 2.92
N ASP A 47 -3.75 5.99 2.41
CA ASP A 47 -2.81 4.97 1.89
C ASP A 47 -1.60 4.85 2.82
N LEU A 48 -1.51 3.73 3.52
CA LEU A 48 -0.45 3.43 4.50
C LEU A 48 0.69 2.66 3.84
N GLY A 49 1.91 3.18 3.98
CA GLY A 49 3.07 2.71 3.25
C GLY A 49 2.92 3.01 1.75
N CYS A 50 2.49 4.23 1.45
CA CYS A 50 2.12 4.65 0.10
C CYS A 50 3.27 4.59 -0.92
N GLY A 51 4.52 4.49 -0.46
CA GLY A 51 5.69 4.50 -1.31
C GLY A 51 5.72 5.72 -2.22
N THR A 52 5.91 5.48 -3.50
CA THR A 52 5.95 6.51 -4.55
C THR A 52 4.56 7.03 -4.95
N GLY A 53 3.47 6.50 -4.35
CA GLY A 53 2.09 6.86 -4.65
C GLY A 53 1.43 6.03 -5.75
N LYS A 54 1.84 4.78 -5.94
CA LYS A 54 1.29 3.92 -7.00
C LYS A 54 -0.22 3.69 -6.85
N MET A 55 -0.73 3.50 -5.63
CA MET A 55 -2.18 3.37 -5.40
C MET A 55 -2.93 4.65 -5.77
N ALA A 56 -2.34 5.80 -5.49
CA ALA A 56 -2.94 7.10 -5.81
C ALA A 56 -3.12 7.32 -7.32
N GLU A 57 -2.23 6.78 -8.18
CA GLU A 57 -2.42 6.83 -9.64
C GLU A 57 -3.75 6.18 -10.04
N THR A 58 -4.06 5.01 -9.48
CA THR A 58 -5.34 4.33 -9.71
C THR A 58 -6.50 5.09 -9.08
N ALA A 59 -6.33 5.55 -7.84
CA ALA A 59 -7.37 6.27 -7.11
C ALA A 59 -7.82 7.55 -7.85
N PHE A 60 -6.89 8.41 -8.25
CA PHE A 60 -7.23 9.66 -8.95
C PHE A 60 -7.68 9.46 -10.40
N ARG A 61 -7.31 8.36 -11.04
CA ARG A 61 -7.77 8.02 -12.40
C ARG A 61 -9.22 7.53 -12.41
N GLU A 62 -9.62 6.75 -11.40
CA GLU A 62 -10.84 5.94 -11.45
C GLU A 62 -11.93 6.40 -10.49
N PHE A 63 -11.58 7.18 -9.46
CA PHE A 63 -12.51 7.61 -8.42
C PHE A 63 -12.56 9.13 -8.26
N SER A 64 -13.69 9.63 -7.79
CA SER A 64 -13.81 11.00 -7.32
C SER A 64 -13.26 11.10 -5.91
N ILE A 65 -12.09 11.70 -5.76
CA ILE A 65 -11.38 11.82 -4.48
C ILE A 65 -11.72 13.15 -3.81
N GLU A 66 -12.26 13.06 -2.60
CA GLU A 66 -12.51 14.24 -1.75
C GLU A 66 -11.22 14.63 -1.00
N ARG A 67 -10.54 13.63 -0.42
CA ARG A 67 -9.31 13.79 0.35
C ARG A 67 -8.46 12.54 0.17
N PHE A 68 -7.16 12.72 -0.09
CA PHE A 68 -6.20 11.61 -0.13
C PHE A 68 -5.05 11.87 0.84
N VAL A 69 -4.78 10.92 1.73
CA VAL A 69 -3.68 11.01 2.69
C VAL A 69 -2.64 9.94 2.37
N PHE A 70 -1.46 10.39 2.01
CA PHE A 70 -0.27 9.57 1.82
C PHE A 70 0.49 9.43 3.13
N CYS A 71 0.76 8.22 3.57
CA CYS A 71 1.58 7.96 4.74
C CYS A 71 2.68 6.96 4.42
N ASP A 72 3.93 7.33 4.67
CA ASP A 72 5.08 6.43 4.57
C ASP A 72 6.11 6.79 5.63
N ILE A 73 6.92 5.83 6.06
CA ILE A 73 8.03 6.06 6.97
C ILE A 73 9.24 6.71 6.27
N SER A 74 9.35 6.51 4.95
CA SER A 74 10.43 7.00 4.12
C SER A 74 10.15 8.41 3.60
N GLU A 75 10.98 9.37 4.00
CA GLU A 75 10.94 10.74 3.49
C GLU A 75 11.15 10.79 1.97
N ASP A 76 12.06 9.96 1.44
CA ASP A 76 12.34 9.90 -0.01
C ASP A 76 11.10 9.46 -0.79
N MET A 77 10.38 8.45 -0.31
CA MET A 77 9.13 8.00 -0.92
C MET A 77 8.07 9.09 -0.90
N ILE A 78 7.89 9.74 0.23
CA ILE A 78 6.95 10.87 0.37
C ILE A 78 7.32 12.04 -0.55
N ASN A 79 8.60 12.34 -0.74
CA ASN A 79 9.03 13.40 -1.64
C ASN A 79 8.71 13.07 -3.10
N ILE A 80 8.86 11.81 -3.52
CA ILE A 80 8.43 11.34 -4.85
C ILE A 80 6.92 11.46 -5.00
N ALA A 81 6.14 10.95 -4.04
CA ALA A 81 4.68 11.06 -4.06
C ALA A 81 4.23 12.54 -4.13
N LYS A 82 4.82 13.43 -3.33
CA LYS A 82 4.56 14.88 -3.39
C LYS A 82 4.81 15.46 -4.78
N SER A 83 5.91 15.07 -5.44
CA SER A 83 6.23 15.58 -6.77
C SER A 83 5.20 15.16 -7.82
N ARG A 84 4.64 13.95 -7.70
CA ARG A 84 3.63 13.39 -8.61
C ARG A 84 2.25 14.00 -8.38
N PHE A 85 1.87 14.22 -7.13
CA PHE A 85 0.51 14.60 -6.73
C PHE A 85 0.39 16.02 -6.15
N LYS A 86 1.33 16.91 -6.44
CA LYS A 86 1.37 18.30 -5.93
C LYS A 86 0.16 19.16 -6.25
N ASN A 87 -0.59 18.82 -7.30
CA ASN A 87 -1.76 19.56 -7.77
C ASN A 87 -3.09 18.91 -7.34
N THR A 88 -3.05 17.99 -6.41
CA THR A 88 -4.24 17.30 -5.89
C THR A 88 -4.56 17.74 -4.46
N HIS A 89 -5.80 17.51 -4.02
CA HIS A 89 -6.20 17.72 -2.62
C HIS A 89 -5.65 16.58 -1.74
N SER A 90 -4.34 16.61 -1.49
CA SER A 90 -3.62 15.53 -0.84
C SER A 90 -2.81 16.02 0.35
N GLU A 91 -2.74 15.19 1.38
CA GLU A 91 -1.90 15.36 2.55
C GLU A 91 -0.78 14.32 2.55
N PHE A 92 0.38 14.68 3.06
CA PHE A 92 1.57 13.81 3.07
C PHE A 92 2.15 13.74 4.48
N ILE A 93 2.24 12.54 5.02
CA ILE A 93 2.65 12.28 6.40
C ILE A 93 3.86 11.34 6.38
N ILE A 94 4.96 11.80 7.00
CA ILE A 94 6.13 10.96 7.26
C ILE A 94 5.92 10.35 8.64
N SER A 95 5.50 9.09 8.69
CA SER A 95 5.24 8.40 9.96
C SER A 95 5.23 6.89 9.78
N PRO A 96 5.65 6.13 10.81
CA PRO A 96 5.33 4.71 10.89
C PRO A 96 3.82 4.49 10.95
N THR A 97 3.33 3.46 10.25
CA THR A 97 1.88 3.19 10.10
C THR A 97 1.16 2.96 11.44
N GLN A 98 1.84 2.37 12.43
CA GLN A 98 1.29 2.16 13.76
C GLN A 98 1.07 3.45 14.56
N ASN A 99 1.65 4.58 14.16
CA ASN A 99 1.54 5.86 14.84
C ASN A 99 0.41 6.75 14.31
N ILE A 100 -0.23 6.36 13.21
CA ILE A 100 -1.36 7.10 12.62
C ILE A 100 -2.55 7.10 13.57
N LYS A 101 -3.16 8.27 13.75
CA LYS A 101 -4.31 8.48 14.64
C LYS A 101 -5.35 9.36 13.95
N PHE A 102 -6.27 8.69 13.28
CA PHE A 102 -7.48 9.28 12.72
C PHE A 102 -8.71 8.63 13.37
N SER A 103 -9.86 9.25 13.28
CA SER A 103 -11.10 8.75 13.86
C SER A 103 -12.28 8.99 12.92
N GLU A 104 -12.77 7.93 12.27
CA GLU A 104 -13.94 7.95 11.39
C GLU A 104 -13.84 8.98 10.24
N GLU A 105 -12.66 9.09 9.61
CA GLU A 105 -12.38 10.12 8.60
C GLU A 105 -12.35 9.57 7.17
N PHE A 106 -12.13 8.26 6.99
CA PHE A 106 -11.88 7.68 5.67
C PHE A 106 -12.93 6.65 5.25
N ASP A 107 -13.29 6.69 3.98
CA ASP A 107 -14.11 5.68 3.34
C ASP A 107 -13.26 4.46 2.97
N VAL A 108 -12.00 4.69 2.62
CA VAL A 108 -11.04 3.65 2.23
C VAL A 108 -9.72 3.82 2.97
N VAL A 109 -9.19 2.73 3.51
CA VAL A 109 -7.82 2.63 4.01
C VAL A 109 -7.13 1.49 3.28
N THR A 110 -6.00 1.77 2.61
CA THR A 110 -5.17 0.77 1.94
C THR A 110 -3.84 0.57 2.65
N SER A 111 -3.32 -0.66 2.59
CA SER A 111 -1.98 -1.02 3.05
C SER A 111 -1.44 -2.13 2.14
N ILE A 112 -0.55 -1.78 1.21
CA ILE A 112 -0.08 -2.69 0.17
C ILE A 112 1.40 -2.96 0.39
N MET A 113 1.75 -4.23 0.65
CA MET A 113 3.13 -4.68 0.89
C MET A 113 3.83 -3.97 2.06
N VAL A 114 3.11 -3.77 3.17
CA VAL A 114 3.58 -3.04 4.35
C VAL A 114 3.62 -3.91 5.60
N ASN A 115 2.54 -4.64 5.86
CA ASN A 115 2.37 -5.33 7.15
C ASN A 115 3.38 -6.46 7.38
N HIS A 116 3.99 -7.00 6.33
CA HIS A 116 5.04 -8.02 6.47
C HIS A 116 6.36 -7.46 7.03
N PHE A 117 6.58 -6.13 7.01
CA PHE A 117 7.73 -5.49 7.66
C PHE A 117 7.51 -5.24 9.16
N LEU A 118 6.28 -5.34 9.64
CA LEU A 118 5.89 -5.03 11.00
C LEU A 118 6.02 -6.25 11.90
N SER A 119 6.46 -6.04 13.14
CA SER A 119 6.30 -7.04 14.21
C SER A 119 4.81 -7.30 14.50
N ASP A 120 4.49 -8.41 15.17
CA ASP A 120 3.10 -8.76 15.49
C ASP A 120 2.38 -7.69 16.30
N SER A 121 3.08 -7.04 17.24
CA SER A 121 2.52 -5.95 18.04
C SER A 121 2.25 -4.69 17.21
N GLU A 122 3.19 -4.30 16.34
CA GLU A 122 3.01 -3.16 15.43
C GLU A 122 1.89 -3.40 14.43
N ARG A 123 1.82 -4.61 13.87
CA ARG A 123 0.74 -5.02 12.95
C ARG A 123 -0.63 -4.93 13.59
N ARG A 124 -0.78 -5.46 14.81
CA ARG A 124 -2.04 -5.36 15.57
C ARG A 124 -2.43 -3.91 15.81
N LEU A 125 -1.47 -3.07 16.19
CA LEU A 125 -1.72 -1.65 16.42
C LEU A 125 -2.10 -0.92 15.12
N THR A 126 -1.38 -1.19 14.01
CA THR A 126 -1.70 -0.63 12.69
C THR A 126 -3.12 -0.99 12.26
N VAL A 127 -3.50 -2.27 12.32
CA VAL A 127 -4.85 -2.72 11.94
C VAL A 127 -5.93 -2.09 12.85
N SER A 128 -5.65 -1.99 14.16
CA SER A 128 -6.56 -1.31 15.09
C SER A 128 -6.75 0.17 14.74
N ASN A 129 -5.67 0.87 14.37
CA ASN A 129 -5.73 2.26 13.96
C ASN A 129 -6.44 2.43 12.61
N CYS A 130 -6.22 1.53 11.65
CA CYS A 130 -6.98 1.50 10.39
C CYS A 130 -8.49 1.42 10.66
N PHE A 131 -8.91 0.48 11.53
CA PHE A 131 -10.31 0.32 11.89
C PHE A 131 -10.91 1.59 12.51
N LYS A 132 -10.17 2.26 13.40
CA LYS A 132 -10.61 3.53 14.03
C LYS A 132 -10.67 4.69 13.04
N SER A 133 -9.84 4.67 12.01
CA SER A 133 -9.78 5.72 10.98
C SER A 133 -10.93 5.64 9.99
N LEU A 134 -11.58 4.46 9.86
CA LEU A 134 -12.66 4.24 8.92
C LEU A 134 -13.97 4.84 9.39
N LYS A 135 -14.66 5.50 8.49
CA LYS A 135 -16.08 5.84 8.64
C LYS A 135 -16.92 4.57 8.74
N LYS A 136 -18.17 4.71 9.16
CA LYS A 136 -19.14 3.62 9.13
C LYS A 136 -19.28 3.09 7.69
N ASN A 137 -19.15 1.77 7.51
CA ASN A 137 -19.13 1.06 6.22
C ASN A 137 -17.89 1.33 5.35
N GLY A 138 -16.85 1.97 5.90
CA GLY A 138 -15.57 2.10 5.22
C GLY A 138 -14.83 0.77 5.08
N LEU A 139 -13.91 0.67 4.14
CA LEU A 139 -13.16 -0.54 3.82
C LEU A 139 -11.68 -0.40 4.16
N PHE A 140 -11.13 -1.41 4.84
CA PHE A 140 -9.69 -1.64 4.93
C PHE A 140 -9.28 -2.75 3.98
N ILE A 141 -8.34 -2.47 3.08
CA ILE A 141 -7.83 -3.43 2.10
C ILE A 141 -6.33 -3.54 2.26
N SER A 142 -5.83 -4.76 2.43
CA SER A 142 -4.39 -5.06 2.52
C SER A 142 -4.00 -6.16 1.54
N PHE A 143 -2.88 -5.94 0.83
CA PHE A 143 -2.23 -6.98 0.02
C PHE A 143 -0.83 -7.23 0.57
N GLU A 144 -0.55 -8.50 0.84
CA GLU A 144 0.69 -8.90 1.50
C GLU A 144 1.27 -10.19 0.93
N ASN A 145 2.57 -10.33 0.98
CA ASN A 145 3.23 -11.60 0.76
C ASN A 145 3.22 -12.44 2.03
N PHE A 146 2.74 -13.67 1.90
CA PHE A 146 2.73 -14.64 3.00
C PHE A 146 3.71 -15.79 2.69
N ALA A 147 4.51 -16.17 3.70
CA ALA A 147 5.31 -17.36 3.60
C ALA A 147 4.43 -18.62 3.57
N PRO A 148 4.68 -19.56 2.67
CA PRO A 148 3.98 -20.85 2.69
C PRO A 148 4.21 -21.62 3.99
N PHE A 149 3.20 -22.35 4.46
CA PHE A 149 3.25 -23.09 5.73
C PHE A 149 4.14 -24.35 5.69
N THR A 150 4.54 -24.83 4.50
CA THR A 150 5.29 -26.07 4.35
C THR A 150 6.59 -25.84 3.60
N GLN A 151 7.62 -26.63 3.90
CA GLN A 151 8.91 -26.59 3.17
C GLN A 151 8.74 -26.83 1.66
N ALA A 152 7.85 -27.74 1.26
CA ALA A 152 7.55 -27.99 -0.14
C ALA A 152 6.91 -26.76 -0.81
N GLY A 153 5.99 -26.09 -0.11
CA GLY A 153 5.38 -24.85 -0.56
C GLY A 153 6.39 -23.72 -0.69
N GLU A 154 7.28 -23.58 0.29
CA GLU A 154 8.35 -22.57 0.28
C GLU A 154 9.29 -22.78 -0.93
N LYS A 155 9.75 -24.02 -1.17
CA LYS A 155 10.59 -24.36 -2.32
C LYS A 155 9.89 -24.04 -3.64
N LEU A 156 8.62 -24.39 -3.78
CA LEU A 156 7.82 -24.08 -4.97
C LEU A 156 7.65 -22.57 -5.16
N PHE A 157 7.36 -21.84 -4.09
CA PHE A 157 7.21 -20.39 -4.11
C PHE A 157 8.49 -19.70 -4.58
N LEU A 158 9.65 -20.04 -3.97
CA LEU A 158 10.95 -19.45 -4.32
C LEU A 158 11.35 -19.76 -5.76
N GLU A 159 11.14 -21.01 -6.22
CA GLU A 159 11.43 -21.40 -7.60
C GLU A 159 10.57 -20.63 -8.61
N ARG A 160 9.28 -20.48 -8.32
CA ARG A 160 8.36 -19.71 -9.15
C ARG A 160 8.74 -18.23 -9.19
N TRP A 161 9.10 -17.64 -8.05
CA TRP A 161 9.54 -16.25 -7.95
C TRP A 161 10.83 -16.01 -8.73
N LYS A 162 11.82 -16.89 -8.57
CA LYS A 162 13.06 -16.86 -9.35
C LYS A 162 12.81 -16.91 -10.86
N ARG A 163 11.93 -17.79 -11.33
CA ARG A 163 11.58 -17.88 -12.75
C ARG A 163 10.90 -16.62 -13.27
N PHE A 164 10.08 -15.99 -12.45
CA PHE A 164 9.45 -14.70 -12.79
C PHE A 164 10.51 -13.62 -12.98
N GLN A 165 11.44 -13.47 -12.03
CA GLN A 165 12.52 -12.48 -12.10
C GLN A 165 13.44 -12.70 -13.33
N ILE A 166 13.79 -13.95 -13.66
CA ILE A 166 14.61 -14.26 -14.84
C ILE A 166 13.90 -13.85 -16.15
N ARG A 167 12.57 -13.88 -16.19
CA ARG A 167 11.81 -13.53 -17.40
C ARG A 167 11.60 -12.03 -17.56
N ASN A 168 11.57 -11.27 -16.48
CA ASN A 168 11.14 -9.88 -16.47
C ASN A 168 12.22 -8.89 -15.99
N GLY A 169 13.36 -9.39 -15.51
CA GLY A 169 14.47 -8.57 -14.97
C GLY A 169 15.69 -8.49 -15.87
#